data_444a007b6b866a34aa3ce826cb4cb526
#
_entry.id   444a007b6b866a34aa3ce826cb4cb526
#
_cell.length_a   1.000
_cell.length_b   1.000
_cell.length_c   1.000
_cell.angle_alpha   90.00
_cell.angle_beta   90.00
_cell.angle_gamma   90.00
#
_symmetry.space_group_name_H-M   'P 1'
#
loop_
_entity.id
_entity.type
_entity.pdbx_description
1 polymer ?
#
loop_
_entity_poly.entity_id
_entity_poly.type
_entity_poly.pdbx_seq_one_letter_code
_entity_poly.pdbx_strand_id
1 'polypeptide(L)'
;LIKKIAPILLLCLVFLSCGKTNQGTIPYVQVNFSAPLSDPRLSRLSVVGGAVTIDGYGLCGLIIYHSPTTGYVAYDRCSSYMPENRCAVTLDSPTLTATDPCSGSKFSLDDGSPVKAPATRYLRSYSVNVSINQIFVSN
;
A
#
# COMPACT_ATOMS: atom_id res chain seq x y z
N LEU A 1 10.23 52.11 28.99
CA LEU A 1 10.73 51.32 27.83
C LEU A 1 10.45 49.80 27.97
N ILE A 2 10.46 49.26 29.18
CA ILE A 2 10.31 47.81 29.42
C ILE A 2 8.84 47.34 29.25
N LYS A 3 7.85 48.21 29.43
CA LYS A 3 6.41 47.86 29.32
C LYS A 3 5.88 47.66 27.92
N LYS A 4 6.63 48.03 26.87
CA LYS A 4 6.21 47.87 25.47
C LYS A 4 6.79 46.62 24.76
N ILE A 5 7.69 45.90 25.40
CA ILE A 5 8.37 44.71 24.81
C ILE A 5 7.65 43.43 25.19
N ALA A 6 6.89 43.39 26.29
CA ALA A 6 6.18 42.22 26.77
C ALA A 6 5.10 41.63 25.81
N PRO A 7 4.31 42.43 25.06
CA PRO A 7 3.30 41.90 24.17
C PRO A 7 3.88 41.33 22.87
N ILE A 8 5.09 41.71 22.47
CA ILE A 8 5.72 41.21 21.24
C ILE A 8 6.33 39.82 21.45
N LEU A 9 6.81 39.53 22.65
CA LEU A 9 7.39 38.22 22.99
C LEU A 9 6.31 37.14 23.11
N LEU A 10 5.08 37.49 23.41
CA LEU A 10 3.97 36.54 23.55
C LEU A 10 3.38 36.10 22.20
N LEU A 11 3.60 36.87 21.13
CA LEU A 11 3.07 36.56 19.80
C LEU A 11 3.92 35.55 19.02
N CYS A 12 5.14 35.29 19.44
CA CYS A 12 6.04 34.32 18.75
C CYS A 12 5.87 32.86 19.18
N LEU A 13 5.02 32.53 20.13
CA LEU A 13 4.86 31.19 20.71
C LEU A 13 3.77 30.31 20.04
N VAL A 14 3.10 30.82 19.01
CA VAL A 14 1.90 30.15 18.46
C VAL A 14 2.15 29.36 17.17
N PHE A 15 3.38 29.32 16.65
CA PHE A 15 3.67 28.68 15.37
C PHE A 15 4.45 27.36 15.43
N LEU A 16 4.49 26.68 16.58
CA LEU A 16 5.10 25.35 16.69
C LEU A 16 4.05 24.24 16.81
N SER A 17 2.98 24.34 16.03
CA SER A 17 2.13 23.17 15.78
C SER A 17 2.67 22.42 14.57
N CYS A 18 3.75 21.69 14.75
CA CYS A 18 4.18 20.69 13.81
C CYS A 18 3.23 19.49 13.98
N GLY A 19 2.16 19.45 13.18
CA GLY A 19 1.29 18.30 13.09
C GLY A 19 2.10 17.09 12.63
N LYS A 20 2.47 16.20 13.56
CA LYS A 20 2.96 14.88 13.22
C LYS A 20 1.81 14.15 12.55
N THR A 21 1.85 14.05 11.23
CA THR A 21 1.07 13.05 10.51
C THR A 21 1.62 11.69 10.91
N ASN A 22 1.00 11.05 11.88
CA ASN A 22 1.29 9.68 12.26
C ASN A 22 0.80 8.76 11.15
N GLN A 23 1.55 8.72 10.04
CA GLN A 23 1.38 7.63 9.08
C GLN A 23 2.01 6.39 9.71
N GLY A 24 1.16 5.52 10.26
CA GLY A 24 1.57 4.26 10.84
C GLY A 24 2.33 3.41 9.83
N THR A 25 3.20 2.54 10.33
CA THR A 25 3.84 1.52 9.50
C THR A 25 2.93 0.30 9.46
N ILE A 26 2.75 -0.31 8.29
CA ILE A 26 2.04 -1.60 8.18
C ILE A 26 2.79 -2.63 9.02
N PRO A 27 2.15 -3.26 10.02
CA PRO A 27 2.80 -4.24 10.88
C PRO A 27 3.39 -5.40 10.07
N TYR A 28 4.49 -5.96 10.55
CA TYR A 28 5.05 -7.16 9.96
C TYR A 28 4.14 -8.35 10.24
N VAL A 29 3.68 -9.00 9.18
CA VAL A 29 2.98 -10.29 9.23
C VAL A 29 3.71 -11.25 8.29
N GLN A 30 4.06 -12.43 8.78
CA GLN A 30 4.71 -13.42 7.94
C GLN A 30 3.76 -13.91 6.84
N VAL A 31 4.24 -13.89 5.61
CA VAL A 31 3.53 -14.37 4.43
C VAL A 31 4.28 -15.54 3.83
N ASN A 32 3.54 -16.59 3.53
CA ASN A 32 4.05 -17.75 2.80
C ASN A 32 2.88 -18.33 1.98
N PHE A 33 2.65 -17.74 0.82
CA PHE A 33 1.63 -18.16 -0.13
C PHE A 33 2.29 -18.88 -1.30
N SER A 34 1.72 -20.01 -1.71
CA SER A 34 2.12 -20.66 -2.95
C SER A 34 0.92 -21.31 -3.64
N ALA A 35 0.92 -21.25 -4.98
CA ALA A 35 -0.09 -21.88 -5.80
C ALA A 35 0.43 -22.11 -7.23
N PRO A 36 -0.07 -23.13 -7.95
CA PRO A 36 0.22 -23.26 -9.37
C PRO A 36 -0.40 -22.07 -10.13
N LEU A 37 0.28 -21.58 -11.17
CA LEU A 37 -0.27 -20.49 -12.01
C LEU A 37 -1.55 -20.91 -12.75
N SER A 38 -1.83 -22.22 -12.83
CA SER A 38 -3.09 -22.77 -13.34
C SER A 38 -4.25 -22.74 -12.32
N ASP A 39 -4.00 -22.29 -11.07
CA ASP A 39 -5.06 -22.15 -10.07
C ASP A 39 -6.14 -21.17 -10.58
N PRO A 40 -7.43 -21.54 -10.55
CA PRO A 40 -8.51 -20.67 -11.02
C PRO A 40 -8.53 -19.29 -10.36
N ARG A 41 -8.09 -19.17 -9.10
CA ARG A 41 -7.97 -17.89 -8.37
C ARG A 41 -6.96 -16.95 -9.01
N LEU A 42 -5.98 -17.50 -9.74
CA LEU A 42 -4.89 -16.76 -10.37
C LEU A 42 -5.12 -16.54 -11.87
N SER A 43 -6.28 -16.90 -12.40
CA SER A 43 -6.57 -16.87 -13.84
C SER A 43 -6.29 -15.53 -14.52
N ARG A 44 -6.54 -14.41 -13.83
CA ARG A 44 -6.27 -13.07 -14.36
C ARG A 44 -4.78 -12.75 -14.50
N LEU A 45 -3.91 -13.48 -13.82
CA LEU A 45 -2.45 -13.31 -13.93
C LEU A 45 -1.89 -13.87 -15.24
N SER A 46 -2.68 -14.61 -16.03
CA SER A 46 -2.27 -15.13 -17.33
C SER A 46 -2.01 -14.02 -18.36
N VAL A 47 -2.56 -12.84 -18.15
CA VAL A 47 -2.35 -11.68 -19.01
C VAL A 47 -1.57 -10.59 -18.28
N VAL A 48 -0.67 -9.92 -19.00
CA VAL A 48 0.03 -8.74 -18.49
C VAL A 48 -0.98 -7.64 -18.16
N GLY A 49 -0.81 -7.00 -17.00
CA GLY A 49 -1.76 -6.03 -16.47
C GLY A 49 -2.90 -6.66 -15.66
N GLY A 50 -2.97 -7.99 -15.58
CA GLY A 50 -3.93 -8.69 -14.73
C GLY A 50 -3.54 -8.66 -13.26
N ALA A 51 -4.53 -8.57 -12.38
CA ALA A 51 -4.35 -8.59 -10.95
C ALA A 51 -5.39 -9.48 -10.27
N VAL A 52 -5.01 -10.06 -9.14
CA VAL A 52 -5.88 -10.86 -8.27
C VAL A 52 -5.70 -10.45 -6.83
N THR A 53 -6.72 -10.69 -6.02
CA THR A 53 -6.66 -10.56 -4.56
C THR A 53 -6.79 -11.93 -3.91
N ILE A 54 -5.97 -12.19 -2.90
CA ILE A 54 -5.97 -13.44 -2.12
C ILE A 54 -6.16 -13.08 -0.65
N ASP A 55 -7.25 -13.56 -0.07
CA ASP A 55 -7.56 -13.32 1.33
C ASP A 55 -6.82 -14.29 2.26
N GLY A 56 -6.69 -13.92 3.54
CA GLY A 56 -6.12 -14.78 4.58
C GLY A 56 -4.59 -14.74 4.69
N TYR A 57 -3.93 -13.86 3.96
CA TYR A 57 -2.48 -13.63 4.03
C TYR A 57 -2.18 -12.17 4.30
N GLY A 58 -1.01 -11.88 4.91
CA GLY A 58 -0.63 -10.52 5.26
C GLY A 58 -1.56 -9.92 6.30
N LEU A 59 -1.65 -8.60 6.32
CA LEU A 59 -2.49 -7.86 7.26
C LEU A 59 -3.95 -7.76 6.77
N CYS A 60 -4.15 -7.48 5.47
CA CYS A 60 -5.46 -7.25 4.86
C CYS A 60 -5.71 -8.12 3.61
N GLY A 61 -4.91 -9.15 3.38
CA GLY A 61 -4.89 -9.93 2.15
C GLY A 61 -3.74 -9.54 1.23
N LEU A 62 -3.58 -10.26 0.13
CA LEU A 62 -2.58 -10.00 -0.90
C LEU A 62 -3.22 -9.42 -2.16
N ILE A 63 -2.50 -8.55 -2.85
CA ILE A 63 -2.65 -8.28 -4.28
C ILE A 63 -1.46 -8.95 -4.97
N ILE A 64 -1.72 -9.72 -6.03
CA ILE A 64 -0.70 -10.18 -6.95
C ILE A 64 -1.02 -9.56 -8.31
N TYR A 65 -0.02 -8.97 -8.95
CA TYR A 65 -0.16 -8.26 -10.22
C TYR A 65 0.88 -8.75 -11.23
N HIS A 66 0.46 -8.95 -12.46
CA HIS A 66 1.36 -9.26 -13.57
C HIS A 66 1.82 -7.95 -14.24
N SER A 67 2.92 -7.42 -13.73
CA SER A 67 3.50 -6.15 -14.21
C SER A 67 4.05 -6.30 -15.63
N PRO A 68 3.84 -5.30 -16.50
CA PRO A 68 4.46 -5.27 -17.82
C PRO A 68 5.97 -5.05 -17.79
N THR A 69 6.51 -4.59 -16.65
CA THR A 69 7.92 -4.17 -16.55
C THR A 69 8.77 -5.16 -15.75
N THR A 70 8.21 -5.73 -14.67
CA THR A 70 8.98 -6.50 -13.68
C THR A 70 8.51 -7.94 -13.52
N GLY A 71 7.50 -8.39 -14.27
CA GLY A 71 6.87 -9.69 -14.10
C GLY A 71 5.85 -9.68 -12.96
N TYR A 72 5.86 -10.69 -12.10
CA TYR A 72 4.89 -10.74 -11.00
C TYR A 72 5.38 -9.95 -9.78
N VAL A 73 4.50 -9.13 -9.24
CA VAL A 73 4.70 -8.37 -8.00
C VAL A 73 3.56 -8.64 -7.02
N ALA A 74 3.82 -8.49 -5.73
CA ALA A 74 2.81 -8.70 -4.70
C ALA A 74 2.89 -7.65 -3.60
N TYR A 75 1.72 -7.27 -3.09
CA TYR A 75 1.57 -6.28 -2.03
C TYR A 75 0.57 -6.76 -0.97
N ASP A 76 0.72 -6.26 0.26
CA ASP A 76 -0.37 -6.30 1.23
C ASP A 76 -1.51 -5.38 0.75
N ARG A 77 -2.75 -5.84 0.86
CA ARG A 77 -3.92 -5.03 0.54
C ARG A 77 -4.18 -3.91 1.55
N CYS A 78 -3.50 -3.93 2.69
CA CYS A 78 -3.67 -2.90 3.69
C CYS A 78 -3.15 -1.55 3.14
N SER A 79 -4.00 -0.54 3.13
CA SER A 79 -3.59 0.81 2.76
C SER A 79 -2.43 1.26 3.63
N SER A 80 -1.42 1.86 3.04
CA SER A 80 -0.32 2.49 3.78
C SER A 80 -0.73 3.81 4.44
N TYR A 81 -1.90 4.34 4.09
CA TYR A 81 -2.49 5.49 4.78
C TYR A 81 -3.33 5.00 5.96
N MET A 82 -2.92 5.36 7.18
CA MET A 82 -3.56 4.94 8.43
C MET A 82 -3.79 3.41 8.50
N PRO A 83 -2.73 2.59 8.44
CA PRO A 83 -2.84 1.13 8.36
C PRO A 83 -3.52 0.50 9.58
N GLU A 84 -3.59 1.21 10.71
CA GLU A 84 -4.36 0.84 11.91
C GLU A 84 -5.85 0.70 11.63
N ASN A 85 -6.39 1.39 10.64
CA ASN A 85 -7.79 1.27 10.21
C ASN A 85 -8.05 0.00 9.40
N ARG A 86 -6.99 -0.71 8.98
CA ARG A 86 -7.06 -1.95 8.19
C ARG A 86 -7.96 -1.83 6.96
N CYS A 87 -7.90 -0.69 6.27
CA CYS A 87 -8.60 -0.51 5.01
C CYS A 87 -7.90 -1.29 3.91
N ALA A 88 -8.57 -2.33 3.41
CA ALA A 88 -8.09 -3.09 2.28
C ALA A 88 -8.35 -2.31 0.99
N VAL A 89 -7.32 -2.06 0.21
CA VAL A 89 -7.45 -1.41 -1.11
C VAL A 89 -8.20 -2.34 -2.08
N THR A 90 -8.93 -1.73 -3.01
CA THR A 90 -9.67 -2.41 -4.06
C THR A 90 -9.03 -2.17 -5.41
N LEU A 91 -9.04 -3.18 -6.27
CA LEU A 91 -8.50 -3.06 -7.63
C LEU A 91 -9.39 -2.13 -8.47
N ASP A 92 -8.76 -1.21 -9.18
CA ASP A 92 -9.45 -0.35 -10.13
C ASP A 92 -9.67 -1.06 -11.48
N SER A 93 -10.48 -0.49 -12.34
CA SER A 93 -10.64 -0.94 -13.72
C SER A 93 -10.30 0.22 -14.68
N PRO A 94 -9.27 0.07 -15.54
CA PRO A 94 -8.34 -1.07 -15.67
C PRO A 94 -7.45 -1.28 -14.45
N THR A 95 -6.89 -2.49 -14.26
CA THR A 95 -6.08 -2.89 -13.11
C THR A 95 -4.66 -2.32 -13.16
N LEU A 96 -4.53 -0.99 -13.30
CA LEU A 96 -3.25 -0.29 -13.22
C LEU A 96 -3.01 0.26 -11.81
N THR A 97 -4.08 0.51 -11.08
CA THR A 97 -4.07 1.09 -9.75
C THR A 97 -5.01 0.34 -8.80
N ALA A 98 -4.81 0.56 -7.51
CA ALA A 98 -5.75 0.16 -6.46
C ALA A 98 -6.13 1.39 -5.62
N THR A 99 -7.38 1.43 -5.17
CA THR A 99 -7.95 2.54 -4.40
C THR A 99 -8.21 2.12 -2.96
N ASP A 100 -7.79 2.95 -2.02
CA ASP A 100 -8.19 2.87 -0.62
C ASP A 100 -9.61 3.45 -0.47
N PRO A 101 -10.62 2.62 -0.16
CA PRO A 101 -12.00 3.10 -0.05
C PRO A 101 -12.25 4.00 1.16
N CYS A 102 -11.35 3.99 2.16
CA CYS A 102 -11.48 4.81 3.37
C CYS A 102 -10.99 6.24 3.15
N SER A 103 -9.91 6.42 2.41
CA SER A 103 -9.27 7.73 2.22
C SER A 103 -9.36 8.28 0.80
N GLY A 104 -9.63 7.42 -0.18
CA GLY A 104 -9.57 7.77 -1.59
C GLY A 104 -8.15 7.80 -2.16
N SER A 105 -7.14 7.44 -1.37
CA SER A 105 -5.77 7.28 -1.86
C SER A 105 -5.71 6.21 -2.96
N LYS A 106 -4.83 6.41 -3.94
CA LYS A 106 -4.58 5.43 -4.99
C LYS A 106 -3.11 5.04 -5.04
N PHE A 107 -2.88 3.80 -5.43
CA PHE A 107 -1.55 3.21 -5.53
C PHE A 107 -1.36 2.58 -6.90
N SER A 108 -0.19 2.79 -7.48
CA SER A 108 0.23 2.06 -8.69
C SER A 108 0.44 0.59 -8.36
N LEU A 109 -0.04 -0.32 -9.19
CA LEU A 109 0.22 -1.74 -9.02
C LEU A 109 1.57 -2.19 -9.60
N ASP A 110 2.21 -1.35 -10.40
CA ASP A 110 3.52 -1.67 -10.99
C ASP A 110 4.64 -1.65 -9.94
N ASP A 111 4.61 -0.69 -9.03
CA ASP A 111 5.63 -0.50 -7.99
C ASP A 111 5.10 -0.28 -6.57
N GLY A 112 3.79 -0.20 -6.39
CA GLY A 112 3.15 0.06 -5.09
C GLY A 112 3.16 1.52 -4.64
N SER A 113 3.66 2.45 -5.47
CA SER A 113 3.76 3.86 -5.11
C SER A 113 2.41 4.55 -4.98
N PRO A 114 2.26 5.52 -4.05
CA PRO A 114 1.06 6.34 -3.97
C PRO A 114 1.00 7.29 -5.18
N VAL A 115 -0.12 7.26 -5.92
CA VAL A 115 -0.36 8.12 -7.08
C VAL A 115 -1.49 9.13 -6.84
N LYS A 116 -2.20 9.01 -5.72
CA LYS A 116 -3.21 9.98 -5.28
C LYS A 116 -3.17 10.14 -3.76
N ALA A 117 -3.11 11.39 -3.31
CA ALA A 117 -3.19 11.74 -1.89
C ALA A 117 -4.50 11.21 -1.23
N PRO A 118 -4.53 11.05 0.10
CA PRO A 118 -3.54 11.51 1.08
C PRO A 118 -2.35 10.56 1.35
N ALA A 119 -2.34 9.33 0.82
CA ALA A 119 -1.21 8.43 1.03
C ALA A 119 0.10 9.01 0.48
N THR A 120 1.19 8.84 1.23
CA THR A 120 2.54 9.28 0.86
C THR A 120 3.56 8.14 0.92
N ARG A 121 3.14 6.95 1.35
CA ARG A 121 3.98 5.75 1.45
C ARG A 121 3.53 4.69 0.47
N TYR A 122 4.47 3.87 0.05
CA TYR A 122 4.22 2.69 -0.78
C TYR A 122 3.34 1.66 -0.05
N LEU A 123 2.61 0.87 -0.80
CA LEU A 123 2.07 -0.39 -0.28
C LEU A 123 3.22 -1.28 0.18
N ARG A 124 2.97 -2.12 1.20
CA ARG A 124 3.94 -3.11 1.61
C ARG A 124 4.12 -4.16 0.53
N SER A 125 5.33 -4.29 -0.01
CA SER A 125 5.67 -5.29 -1.01
C SER A 125 6.13 -6.60 -0.36
N TYR A 126 5.90 -7.69 -1.08
CA TYR A 126 6.38 -9.03 -0.78
C TYR A 126 7.26 -9.53 -1.92
N SER A 127 8.18 -10.45 -1.60
CA SER A 127 9.00 -11.12 -2.60
C SER A 127 8.14 -12.09 -3.41
N VAL A 128 8.30 -12.10 -4.72
CA VAL A 128 7.63 -13.03 -5.61
C VAL A 128 8.66 -13.84 -6.37
N ASN A 129 8.48 -15.14 -6.37
CA ASN A 129 9.28 -16.08 -7.15
C ASN A 129 8.35 -17.00 -7.96
N VAL A 130 8.71 -17.29 -9.20
CA VAL A 130 8.00 -18.26 -10.04
C VAL A 130 8.98 -19.34 -10.46
N SER A 131 8.63 -20.60 -10.18
CA SER A 131 9.42 -21.77 -10.52
C SER A 131 8.50 -22.92 -10.95
N ILE A 132 8.77 -23.52 -12.08
CA ILE A 132 8.05 -24.68 -12.60
C ILE A 132 6.51 -24.46 -12.56
N ASN A 133 6.05 -23.36 -13.15
CA ASN A 133 4.62 -22.98 -13.20
C ASN A 133 3.94 -22.80 -11.83
N GLN A 134 4.72 -22.55 -10.79
CA GLN A 134 4.21 -22.27 -9.44
C GLN A 134 4.70 -20.90 -8.99
N ILE A 135 3.80 -20.09 -8.42
CA ILE A 135 4.12 -18.81 -7.83
C ILE A 135 4.26 -18.94 -6.32
N PHE A 136 5.27 -18.26 -5.78
CA PHE A 136 5.55 -18.17 -4.35
C PHE A 136 5.59 -16.70 -3.96
N VAL A 137 4.89 -16.34 -2.88
CA VAL A 137 4.91 -15.00 -2.30
C VAL A 137 5.32 -15.11 -0.85
N SER A 138 6.36 -14.39 -0.47
CA SER A 138 6.91 -14.42 0.89
C SER A 138 7.53 -13.07 1.26
N ASN A 139 7.80 -12.86 2.54
CA ASN A 139 8.58 -11.73 3.05
C ASN A 139 9.97 -12.14 3.50
#